data_14b5ce82c4d86227881c1e2f7a6ae710
#
_entry.id   14b5ce82c4d86227881c1e2f7a6ae710
#
_cell.length_a   1.000
_cell.length_b   1.000
_cell.length_c   1.000
_cell.angle_alpha   90.00
_cell.angle_beta   90.00
_cell.angle_gamma   90.00
#
_symmetry.space_group_name_H-M   'P 1'
#
loop_
_entity.id
_entity.type
_entity.pdbx_description
1 polymer ?
#
loop_
_entity_poly.entity_id
_entity_poly.type
_entity_poly.pdbx_seq_one_letter_code
_entity_poly.pdbx_strand_id
1 'polypeptide(L)'
;GTGSNGRGYPESVQINKGVFTSFVGEDGTNYVFSIPKDLIVSVNTLDGKATFTGVEAFEGIFITDTFVKTESERQRFILGNLNADTSAMSVEVTRGTITDAYLEATDITAISNISKIFFLEESETKKPELIFGDGVLGEALVNGDVIEVTYPTSIGEGPNGLTGYSFAGTVKDSRNAPITSGITLSLTTPPDGGAQPETIDSIKYSAPKFYSSFGRAVTTKDYEAIIPQIYPNVQSIVAFGGEEADPPEYGKVIVVIKPKNADRLSISEKDAVQKKIRSYSVGAVEPKIMDPSVLFIDLVSYVYFNPNNTRRSQEDIKQIIYRTLETLNASAEFNKFGGKFKYSKIGKIIDDAEPAITSNITKVKMRKNVTVSLNQRFNYKICYGNRINADQVTSTLETNGFKRADGGNRTFYLNDDGLGTIRLYYVNEDGSKQYIGGNWGTIDYTMGEITINDLVITEVVNSADNIIQFSVVPESNDIVSLRETYLTLGIDNLVVNVIDDEISSGSNTSGTGVVPESSYS
;
A
#
# COMPACT_ATOMS: atom_id res chain seq x y z
N GLY A 1 46.81 15.87 -13.30
CA GLY A 1 46.50 17.16 -13.85
C GLY A 1 45.74 18.00 -12.87
N THR A 2 46.05 19.20 -12.74
CA THR A 2 45.78 20.14 -11.70
C THR A 2 44.72 21.18 -12.13
N GLY A 3 43.49 20.96 -11.92
CA GLY A 3 42.48 21.99 -11.81
C GLY A 3 42.21 22.07 -10.34
N SER A 4 42.81 22.95 -9.67
CA SER A 4 43.12 22.68 -8.29
C SER A 4 42.68 23.82 -7.38
N ASN A 5 41.84 23.50 -6.51
CA ASN A 5 41.66 24.15 -5.22
C ASN A 5 42.89 23.97 -4.25
N GLY A 6 44.08 23.88 -4.77
CA GLY A 6 45.34 23.78 -4.01
C GLY A 6 45.68 22.38 -3.44
N ARG A 7 44.76 21.39 -3.50
CA ARG A 7 44.96 20.01 -3.00
C ARG A 7 44.87 18.93 -4.07
N GLY A 8 44.78 19.31 -5.36
CA GLY A 8 44.66 18.35 -6.48
C GLY A 8 43.26 17.83 -6.76
N TYR A 9 42.25 18.25 -5.96
CA TYR A 9 40.86 17.89 -6.22
C TYR A 9 40.27 18.73 -7.38
N PRO A 10 39.27 18.19 -8.11
CA PRO A 10 38.51 18.97 -9.09
C PRO A 10 37.72 20.11 -8.40
N GLU A 11 37.40 21.16 -9.15
CA GLU A 11 36.62 22.28 -8.59
C GLU A 11 35.17 21.91 -8.36
N SER A 12 34.61 21.11 -9.26
CA SER A 12 33.23 20.64 -9.20
C SER A 12 33.09 19.22 -9.73
N VAL A 13 32.00 18.60 -9.38
CA VAL A 13 31.54 17.30 -9.89
C VAL A 13 30.16 17.51 -10.50
N GLN A 14 29.94 16.90 -11.65
CA GLN A 14 28.68 16.93 -12.37
C GLN A 14 28.11 15.52 -12.49
N ILE A 15 26.81 15.38 -12.19
CA ILE A 15 26.00 14.22 -12.57
C ILE A 15 25.25 14.60 -13.83
N ASN A 16 25.41 13.83 -14.90
CA ASN A 16 24.73 14.12 -16.15
C ASN A 16 23.24 13.74 -16.05
N LYS A 17 22.39 14.52 -16.75
CA LYS A 17 20.98 14.17 -16.97
C LYS A 17 20.83 12.78 -17.59
N GLY A 18 19.71 12.14 -17.39
CA GLY A 18 19.40 10.80 -17.84
C GLY A 18 19.39 9.80 -16.70
N VAL A 19 19.72 8.54 -16.98
CA VAL A 19 19.66 7.48 -15.97
C VAL A 19 20.55 7.81 -14.78
N PHE A 20 19.95 7.77 -13.58
CA PHE A 20 20.61 8.11 -12.32
C PHE A 20 20.73 6.91 -11.39
N THR A 21 19.65 6.17 -11.21
CA THR A 21 19.63 4.99 -10.34
C THR A 21 18.70 3.91 -10.92
N SER A 22 18.86 2.69 -10.44
CA SER A 22 17.96 1.58 -10.73
C SER A 22 17.54 0.88 -9.44
N PHE A 23 16.31 0.38 -9.43
CA PHE A 23 15.72 -0.43 -8.37
C PHE A 23 15.38 -1.81 -8.92
N VAL A 24 15.52 -2.83 -8.09
CA VAL A 24 15.18 -4.20 -8.46
C VAL A 24 13.94 -4.61 -7.67
N GLY A 25 12.87 -4.96 -8.40
CA GLY A 25 11.64 -5.50 -7.82
C GLY A 25 11.83 -6.91 -7.26
N GLU A 26 10.91 -7.35 -6.43
CA GLU A 26 10.89 -8.70 -5.86
C GLU A 26 10.78 -9.80 -6.93
N ASP A 27 10.15 -9.48 -8.06
CA ASP A 27 10.02 -10.34 -9.26
C ASP A 27 11.26 -10.34 -10.15
N GLY A 28 12.31 -9.59 -9.79
CA GLY A 28 13.53 -9.39 -10.57
C GLY A 28 13.42 -8.34 -11.67
N THR A 29 12.30 -7.63 -11.78
CA THR A 29 12.13 -6.52 -12.73
C THR A 29 13.04 -5.36 -12.34
N ASN A 30 13.76 -4.80 -13.32
CA ASN A 30 14.64 -3.66 -13.09
C ASN A 30 13.95 -2.36 -13.52
N TYR A 31 13.73 -1.47 -12.54
CA TYR A 31 13.14 -0.16 -12.74
C TYR A 31 14.24 0.90 -12.78
N VAL A 32 14.22 1.76 -13.79
CA VAL A 32 15.22 2.80 -14.02
C VAL A 32 14.64 4.15 -13.59
N PHE A 33 15.43 4.94 -12.90
CA PHE A 33 15.08 6.31 -12.51
C PHE A 33 16.05 7.30 -13.11
N SER A 34 15.54 8.38 -13.65
CA SER A 34 16.30 9.39 -14.38
C SER A 34 16.13 10.78 -13.79
N ILE A 35 17.12 11.64 -13.98
CA ILE A 35 17.07 13.06 -13.64
C ILE A 35 16.92 13.91 -14.91
N PRO A 36 16.11 15.00 -14.88
CA PRO A 36 15.81 15.81 -16.08
C PRO A 36 16.94 16.74 -16.51
N LYS A 37 17.85 17.10 -15.62
CA LYS A 37 18.91 18.08 -15.86
C LYS A 37 20.22 17.68 -15.22
N ASP A 38 21.31 18.24 -15.74
CA ASP A 38 22.63 18.09 -15.16
C ASP A 38 22.68 18.74 -13.76
N LEU A 39 23.28 18.02 -12.80
CA LEU A 39 23.49 18.52 -11.44
C LEU A 39 24.97 18.78 -11.24
N ILE A 40 25.32 19.98 -10.76
CA ILE A 40 26.72 20.38 -10.54
C ILE A 40 26.87 20.86 -9.09
N VAL A 41 27.87 20.33 -8.39
CA VAL A 41 28.19 20.70 -7.01
C VAL A 41 29.70 20.93 -6.89
N SER A 42 30.09 21.97 -6.14
CA SER A 42 31.49 22.24 -5.83
C SER A 42 32.07 21.20 -4.90
N VAL A 43 33.32 20.83 -5.12
CA VAL A 43 34.05 19.89 -4.23
C VAL A 43 34.49 20.62 -2.98
N ASN A 44 34.24 20.02 -1.82
CA ASN A 44 34.76 20.51 -0.55
C ASN A 44 36.30 20.40 -0.53
N THR A 45 36.96 21.53 -0.31
CA THR A 45 38.43 21.60 -0.35
C THR A 45 39.13 20.92 0.81
N LEU A 46 38.41 20.60 1.89
CA LEU A 46 38.98 19.98 3.08
C LEU A 46 39.12 18.46 2.96
N ASP A 47 38.09 17.81 2.44
CA ASP A 47 37.97 16.35 2.38
C ASP A 47 37.88 15.77 0.95
N GLY A 48 37.79 16.64 -0.06
CA GLY A 48 37.70 16.23 -1.46
C GLY A 48 36.36 15.62 -1.86
N LYS A 49 35.31 15.81 -1.09
CA LYS A 49 33.99 15.27 -1.34
C LYS A 49 33.07 16.29 -2.01
N ALA A 50 32.20 15.79 -2.89
CA ALA A 50 31.06 16.50 -3.44
C ALA A 50 29.79 15.82 -2.96
N THR A 51 28.89 16.56 -2.32
CA THR A 51 27.63 16.00 -1.77
C THR A 51 26.46 16.63 -2.50
N PHE A 52 25.66 15.78 -3.15
CA PHE A 52 24.40 16.13 -3.77
C PHE A 52 23.28 15.79 -2.78
N THR A 53 22.47 16.78 -2.40
CA THR A 53 21.36 16.61 -1.45
C THR A 53 20.02 16.91 -2.13
N GLY A 54 18.97 16.15 -1.78
CA GLY A 54 17.63 16.39 -2.31
C GLY A 54 17.53 16.16 -3.83
N VAL A 55 18.24 15.17 -4.36
CA VAL A 55 18.13 14.81 -5.78
C VAL A 55 16.81 14.10 -5.99
N GLU A 56 15.95 14.69 -6.82
CA GLU A 56 14.70 14.11 -7.26
C GLU A 56 14.93 13.35 -8.56
N ALA A 57 14.59 12.08 -8.60
CA ALA A 57 14.67 11.23 -9.78
C ALA A 57 13.29 10.65 -10.07
N PHE A 58 12.93 10.62 -11.35
CA PHE A 58 11.63 10.15 -11.84
C PHE A 58 11.77 8.78 -12.47
N GLU A 59 10.79 7.92 -12.27
CA GLU A 59 10.77 6.60 -12.89
C GLU A 59 10.75 6.72 -14.42
N GLY A 60 11.54 5.88 -15.06
CA GLY A 60 11.66 5.77 -16.51
C GLY A 60 12.77 6.61 -17.11
N ILE A 61 12.68 6.80 -18.43
CA ILE A 61 13.66 7.54 -19.24
C ILE A 61 12.98 8.78 -19.80
N PHE A 62 13.65 9.94 -19.71
CA PHE A 62 13.17 11.16 -20.34
C PHE A 62 13.29 11.08 -21.85
N ILE A 63 12.19 11.35 -22.55
CA ILE A 63 12.13 11.49 -24.01
C ILE A 63 11.64 12.90 -24.36
N THR A 64 11.98 13.38 -25.56
CA THR A 64 11.58 14.70 -26.04
C THR A 64 10.84 14.55 -27.35
N ASP A 65 9.58 15.00 -27.38
CA ASP A 65 8.82 15.18 -28.61
C ASP A 65 9.01 16.61 -29.12
N THR A 66 9.27 16.77 -30.41
CA THR A 66 9.47 18.08 -31.04
C THR A 66 8.38 18.33 -32.05
N PHE A 67 7.73 19.48 -31.93
CA PHE A 67 6.72 19.95 -32.87
C PHE A 67 7.12 21.30 -33.46
N VAL A 68 6.63 21.59 -34.65
CA VAL A 68 6.78 22.89 -35.28
C VAL A 68 5.38 23.46 -35.54
N LYS A 69 5.13 24.69 -35.11
CA LYS A 69 3.88 25.39 -35.38
C LYS A 69 3.79 25.72 -36.86
N THR A 70 2.68 25.29 -37.47
CA THR A 70 2.34 25.55 -38.87
C THR A 70 1.22 26.60 -38.96
N GLU A 71 0.85 27.03 -40.16
CA GLU A 71 -0.24 27.98 -40.40
C GLU A 71 -1.63 27.46 -40.02
N SER A 72 -1.75 26.17 -39.67
CA SER A 72 -3.02 25.58 -39.26
C SER A 72 -3.52 26.16 -37.92
N GLU A 73 -4.71 26.74 -37.93
CA GLU A 73 -5.35 27.27 -36.71
C GLU A 73 -5.73 26.19 -35.71
N ARG A 74 -5.86 24.93 -36.13
CA ARG A 74 -6.29 23.77 -35.30
C ARG A 74 -5.19 22.70 -35.24
N GLN A 75 -3.93 23.10 -35.16
CA GLN A 75 -2.84 22.15 -35.01
C GLN A 75 -2.91 21.51 -33.61
N ARG A 76 -2.88 20.18 -33.60
CA ARG A 76 -2.88 19.38 -32.37
C ARG A 76 -1.45 18.95 -32.03
N PHE A 77 -1.07 19.05 -30.75
CA PHE A 77 0.24 18.67 -30.24
C PHE A 77 0.09 17.46 -29.31
N ILE A 78 -0.07 16.28 -29.93
CA ILE A 78 -0.32 15.01 -29.23
C ILE A 78 1.02 14.32 -28.98
N LEU A 79 1.32 13.97 -27.73
CA LEU A 79 2.54 13.26 -27.36
C LEU A 79 2.60 11.86 -28.01
N GLY A 80 3.81 11.46 -28.38
CA GLY A 80 4.04 10.18 -29.06
C GLY A 80 3.77 8.96 -28.20
N ASN A 81 3.94 9.06 -26.88
CA ASN A 81 3.90 7.93 -25.95
C ASN A 81 2.64 7.91 -25.09
N LEU A 82 2.01 6.73 -24.97
CA LEU A 82 0.87 6.49 -24.07
C LEU A 82 1.26 6.50 -22.58
N ASN A 83 2.50 6.12 -22.29
CA ASN A 83 3.03 6.03 -20.93
C ASN A 83 3.78 7.31 -20.52
N ALA A 84 3.44 8.45 -21.14
CA ALA A 84 4.02 9.74 -20.79
C ALA A 84 3.56 10.14 -19.38
N ASP A 85 4.52 10.32 -18.46
CA ASP A 85 4.25 10.90 -17.17
C ASP A 85 4.29 12.43 -17.28
N THR A 86 3.11 13.04 -17.20
CA THR A 86 2.94 14.48 -17.34
C THR A 86 3.28 15.25 -16.07
N SER A 87 3.44 14.58 -14.91
CA SER A 87 3.76 15.22 -13.63
C SER A 87 5.16 15.84 -13.59
N ALA A 88 6.10 15.29 -14.38
CA ALA A 88 7.47 15.76 -14.50
C ALA A 88 7.80 16.30 -15.91
N MET A 89 6.77 16.74 -16.64
CA MET A 89 6.89 17.27 -18.00
C MET A 89 7.43 18.70 -17.99
N SER A 90 8.32 19.00 -18.92
CA SER A 90 8.77 20.36 -19.24
C SER A 90 8.45 20.69 -20.70
N VAL A 91 7.98 21.92 -20.92
CA VAL A 91 7.63 22.44 -22.25
C VAL A 91 8.44 23.68 -22.53
N GLU A 92 9.20 23.66 -23.60
CA GLU A 92 9.99 24.79 -24.07
C GLU A 92 9.54 25.18 -25.47
N VAL A 93 9.38 26.48 -25.70
CA VAL A 93 9.03 27.03 -27.01
C VAL A 93 10.15 27.94 -27.49
N THR A 94 10.71 27.62 -28.63
CA THR A 94 11.77 28.40 -29.26
C THR A 94 11.20 29.22 -30.41
N ARG A 95 11.31 30.54 -30.32
CA ARG A 95 10.92 31.51 -31.33
C ARG A 95 12.19 32.24 -31.85
N GLY A 96 12.63 31.87 -33.04
CA GLY A 96 13.90 32.36 -33.59
C GLY A 96 15.08 31.88 -32.76
N THR A 97 15.69 32.77 -31.97
CA THR A 97 16.83 32.44 -31.09
C THR A 97 16.48 32.46 -29.61
N ILE A 98 15.22 32.72 -29.27
CA ILE A 98 14.76 32.85 -27.88
C ILE A 98 13.97 31.57 -27.52
N THR A 99 14.39 30.94 -26.45
CA THR A 99 13.69 29.78 -25.86
C THR A 99 13.07 30.18 -24.54
N ASP A 100 11.78 29.93 -24.42
CA ASP A 100 10.99 30.24 -23.23
C ASP A 100 10.36 28.96 -22.67
N ALA A 101 10.36 28.83 -21.35
CA ALA A 101 9.64 27.76 -20.68
C ALA A 101 8.15 28.12 -20.57
N TYR A 102 7.29 27.18 -20.92
CA TYR A 102 5.83 27.28 -20.78
C TYR A 102 5.37 26.46 -19.59
N LEU A 103 4.41 26.96 -18.84
CA LEU A 103 3.88 26.32 -17.65
C LEU A 103 2.46 25.79 -17.88
N GLU A 104 2.13 24.70 -17.21
CA GLU A 104 0.76 24.20 -17.22
C GLU A 104 -0.20 25.18 -16.55
N ALA A 105 -1.30 25.48 -17.21
CA ALA A 105 -2.33 26.38 -16.72
C ALA A 105 -3.23 25.66 -15.72
N THR A 106 -3.05 25.91 -14.43
CA THR A 106 -3.87 25.34 -13.34
C THR A 106 -4.98 26.26 -12.86
N ASP A 107 -4.83 27.61 -13.06
CA ASP A 107 -5.81 28.62 -12.65
C ASP A 107 -6.08 29.60 -13.79
N ILE A 108 -7.27 29.48 -14.39
CA ILE A 108 -7.70 30.33 -15.53
C ILE A 108 -7.83 31.81 -15.12
N THR A 109 -8.08 32.10 -13.85
CA THR A 109 -8.32 33.48 -13.39
C THR A 109 -7.06 34.33 -13.33
N ALA A 110 -5.89 33.71 -13.28
CA ALA A 110 -4.58 34.38 -13.24
C ALA A 110 -3.90 34.52 -14.61
N ILE A 111 -4.56 34.07 -15.71
CA ILE A 111 -4.00 34.03 -17.04
C ILE A 111 -4.25 35.35 -17.77
N SER A 112 -3.19 35.91 -18.39
CA SER A 112 -3.26 37.04 -19.29
C SER A 112 -2.92 36.62 -20.74
N ASN A 113 -3.14 37.50 -21.69
CA ASN A 113 -2.86 37.26 -23.11
C ASN A 113 -1.37 37.10 -23.45
N ILE A 114 -0.46 37.40 -22.50
CA ILE A 114 1.00 37.24 -22.64
C ILE A 114 1.56 36.11 -21.74
N SER A 115 0.69 35.41 -21.04
CA SER A 115 1.12 34.30 -20.18
C SER A 115 1.61 33.12 -21.04
N LYS A 116 2.84 32.66 -20.77
CA LYS A 116 3.46 31.51 -21.46
C LYS A 116 2.98 30.23 -20.82
N ILE A 117 1.84 29.72 -21.28
CA ILE A 117 1.11 28.60 -20.70
C ILE A 117 0.66 27.62 -21.78
N PHE A 118 0.41 26.40 -21.34
CA PHE A 118 -0.33 25.40 -22.09
C PHE A 118 -1.39 24.73 -21.18
N PHE A 119 -2.41 24.18 -21.80
CA PHE A 119 -3.40 23.31 -21.18
C PHE A 119 -3.09 21.89 -21.57
N LEU A 120 -3.30 20.95 -20.65
CA LEU A 120 -3.10 19.52 -20.86
C LEU A 120 -4.47 18.85 -20.94
N GLU A 121 -4.72 18.14 -22.03
CA GLU A 121 -5.93 17.36 -22.25
C GLU A 121 -5.60 15.92 -22.69
N GLU A 122 -6.58 15.04 -22.64
CA GLU A 122 -6.47 13.69 -23.18
C GLU A 122 -7.07 13.65 -24.59
N SER A 123 -6.30 13.18 -25.57
CA SER A 123 -6.77 13.00 -26.94
C SER A 123 -7.71 11.78 -27.05
N GLU A 124 -8.44 11.67 -28.18
CA GLU A 124 -9.26 10.49 -28.50
C GLU A 124 -8.49 9.16 -28.45
N THR A 125 -7.18 9.21 -28.65
CA THR A 125 -6.28 8.07 -28.60
C THR A 125 -5.70 7.79 -27.20
N LYS A 126 -6.22 8.46 -26.17
CA LYS A 126 -5.75 8.40 -24.77
C LYS A 126 -4.33 8.86 -24.56
N LYS A 127 -3.78 9.62 -25.48
CA LYS A 127 -2.47 10.24 -25.34
C LYS A 127 -2.60 11.67 -24.85
N PRO A 128 -1.65 12.18 -24.04
CA PRO A 128 -1.66 13.58 -23.65
C PRO A 128 -1.56 14.50 -24.87
N GLU A 129 -2.34 15.57 -24.85
CA GLU A 129 -2.37 16.59 -25.88
C GLU A 129 -2.18 17.97 -25.24
N LEU A 130 -1.28 18.77 -25.80
CA LEU A 130 -1.04 20.12 -25.35
C LEU A 130 -1.83 21.11 -26.20
N ILE A 131 -2.52 22.03 -25.53
CA ILE A 131 -3.22 23.14 -26.15
C ILE A 131 -2.60 24.44 -25.66
N PHE A 132 -2.12 25.25 -26.58
CA PHE A 132 -1.48 26.53 -26.25
C PHE A 132 -2.49 27.68 -26.28
N GLY A 133 -2.08 28.83 -25.70
CA GLY A 133 -2.91 30.01 -25.66
C GLY A 133 -3.34 30.51 -27.06
N ASP A 134 -4.45 31.23 -27.11
CA ASP A 134 -5.07 31.79 -28.31
C ASP A 134 -4.85 33.31 -28.47
N GLY A 135 -4.05 33.93 -27.57
CA GLY A 135 -3.80 35.37 -27.52
C GLY A 135 -4.81 36.13 -26.68
N VAL A 136 -5.83 35.44 -26.14
CA VAL A 136 -6.76 35.96 -25.13
C VAL A 136 -6.47 35.26 -23.78
N LEU A 137 -6.46 33.95 -23.79
CA LEU A 137 -6.06 33.10 -22.66
C LEU A 137 -4.68 32.49 -22.95
N GLY A 138 -3.64 33.21 -22.57
CA GLY A 138 -2.26 32.82 -22.84
C GLY A 138 -1.70 33.35 -24.17
N GLU A 139 -0.38 33.34 -24.29
CA GLU A 139 0.31 33.76 -25.52
C GLU A 139 0.06 32.76 -26.66
N ALA A 140 -0.35 33.30 -27.83
CA ALA A 140 -0.54 32.48 -29.02
C ALA A 140 0.81 32.09 -29.65
N LEU A 141 0.93 30.86 -30.09
CA LEU A 141 2.07 30.41 -30.88
C LEU A 141 2.08 31.06 -32.26
N VAL A 142 3.26 31.33 -32.76
CA VAL A 142 3.52 31.91 -34.08
C VAL A 142 4.03 30.81 -35.05
N ASN A 143 3.66 30.94 -36.34
CA ASN A 143 4.15 30.02 -37.33
C ASN A 143 5.70 29.95 -37.35
N GLY A 144 6.23 28.72 -37.28
CA GLY A 144 7.65 28.47 -37.18
C GLY A 144 8.19 28.32 -35.75
N ASP A 145 7.38 28.55 -34.72
CA ASP A 145 7.77 28.23 -33.33
C ASP A 145 8.07 26.73 -33.22
N VAL A 146 9.16 26.40 -32.56
CA VAL A 146 9.57 25.01 -32.26
C VAL A 146 9.21 24.71 -30.81
N ILE A 147 8.39 23.69 -30.59
CA ILE A 147 7.94 23.25 -29.29
C ILE A 147 8.66 21.95 -28.94
N GLU A 148 9.41 21.94 -27.85
CA GLU A 148 10.07 20.76 -27.29
C GLU A 148 9.39 20.38 -25.99
N VAL A 149 8.86 19.15 -25.95
CA VAL A 149 8.17 18.60 -24.79
C VAL A 149 8.98 17.42 -24.27
N THR A 150 9.58 17.59 -23.10
CA THR A 150 10.40 16.55 -22.45
C THR A 150 9.66 15.99 -21.25
N TYR A 151 9.51 14.67 -21.21
CA TYR A 151 8.77 13.97 -20.17
C TYR A 151 9.36 12.57 -19.93
N PRO A 152 9.26 11.99 -18.70
CA PRO A 152 9.65 10.61 -18.46
C PRO A 152 8.54 9.64 -18.91
N THR A 153 8.94 8.40 -19.22
CA THR A 153 8.01 7.32 -19.52
C THR A 153 7.86 6.45 -18.27
N SER A 154 6.66 6.30 -17.76
CA SER A 154 6.41 5.54 -16.53
C SER A 154 5.72 4.19 -16.80
N ILE A 155 6.05 3.18 -15.99
CA ILE A 155 5.39 1.87 -16.00
C ILE A 155 4.25 1.83 -14.96
N GLY A 156 4.13 2.86 -14.12
CA GLY A 156 3.08 3.02 -13.13
C GLY A 156 3.51 2.59 -11.71
N GLU A 157 2.70 1.77 -11.02
CA GLU A 157 2.84 1.51 -9.59
C GLU A 157 3.94 0.50 -9.20
N GLY A 158 4.49 -0.26 -10.16
CA GLY A 158 5.45 -1.33 -9.89
C GLY A 158 6.67 -0.97 -9.04
N PRO A 159 7.31 0.20 -9.22
CA PRO A 159 8.49 0.59 -8.42
C PRO A 159 8.16 1.17 -7.04
N ASN A 160 6.89 1.40 -6.69
CA ASN A 160 6.53 2.00 -5.41
C ASN A 160 6.99 1.17 -4.22
N GLY A 161 7.62 1.82 -3.24
CA GLY A 161 8.07 1.20 -2.00
C GLY A 161 9.37 0.37 -2.10
N LEU A 162 10.00 0.28 -3.27
CA LEU A 162 11.24 -0.48 -3.43
C LEU A 162 12.40 0.16 -2.65
N THR A 163 13.25 -0.68 -2.05
CA THR A 163 14.41 -0.24 -1.27
C THR A 163 15.75 -0.76 -1.80
N GLY A 164 15.73 -1.77 -2.67
CA GLY A 164 16.92 -2.33 -3.31
C GLY A 164 17.35 -1.46 -4.51
N TYR A 165 18.37 -0.60 -4.35
CA TYR A 165 18.79 0.35 -5.38
C TYR A 165 20.28 0.28 -5.66
N SER A 166 20.67 0.73 -6.87
CA SER A 166 22.05 0.89 -7.28
C SER A 166 22.24 2.17 -8.09
N PHE A 167 23.40 2.79 -7.98
CA PHE A 167 23.75 3.94 -8.81
C PHE A 167 24.02 3.49 -10.25
N ALA A 168 23.37 4.11 -11.21
CA ALA A 168 23.49 3.81 -12.64
C ALA A 168 23.86 5.06 -13.48
N GLY A 169 24.08 6.20 -12.82
CA GLY A 169 24.33 7.48 -13.48
C GLY A 169 25.76 7.65 -14.00
N THR A 170 25.98 8.73 -14.74
CA THR A 170 27.30 9.14 -15.20
C THR A 170 27.77 10.37 -14.43
N VAL A 171 28.93 10.25 -13.80
CA VAL A 171 29.55 11.34 -13.03
C VAL A 171 30.84 11.78 -13.71
N LYS A 172 31.05 13.09 -13.79
CA LYS A 172 32.24 13.70 -14.37
C LYS A 172 32.81 14.78 -13.46
N ASP A 173 34.11 14.99 -13.55
CA ASP A 173 34.74 16.14 -12.90
C ASP A 173 34.64 17.42 -13.74
N SER A 174 35.12 18.55 -13.20
CA SER A 174 35.17 19.85 -13.87
C SER A 174 36.01 19.87 -15.17
N ARG A 175 36.72 18.80 -15.49
CA ARG A 175 37.50 18.61 -16.73
C ARG A 175 36.87 17.61 -17.68
N ASN A 176 35.63 17.23 -17.41
CA ASN A 176 34.90 16.22 -18.15
C ASN A 176 35.50 14.78 -18.06
N ALA A 177 36.36 14.52 -17.07
CA ALA A 177 36.88 13.18 -16.80
C ALA A 177 35.88 12.35 -16.04
N PRO A 178 35.59 11.09 -16.43
CA PRO A 178 34.61 10.25 -15.77
C PRO A 178 35.09 9.83 -14.36
N ILE A 179 34.18 9.86 -13.39
CA ILE A 179 34.37 9.35 -12.02
C ILE A 179 33.59 8.05 -11.90
N THR A 180 34.28 6.93 -11.74
CA THR A 180 33.68 5.57 -11.73
C THR A 180 33.78 4.87 -10.38
N SER A 181 34.40 5.49 -9.39
CA SER A 181 34.58 4.90 -8.04
C SER A 181 34.43 5.95 -6.95
N GLY A 182 34.17 5.49 -5.73
CA GLY A 182 33.98 6.37 -4.56
C GLY A 182 32.62 7.07 -4.54
N ILE A 183 31.64 6.56 -5.30
CA ILE A 183 30.26 7.07 -5.30
C ILE A 183 29.47 6.30 -4.26
N THR A 184 28.80 7.02 -3.38
CA THR A 184 27.87 6.47 -2.40
C THR A 184 26.50 7.11 -2.61
N LEU A 185 25.48 6.30 -2.74
CA LEU A 185 24.09 6.72 -2.84
C LEU A 185 23.36 6.36 -1.56
N SER A 186 22.56 7.25 -1.01
CA SER A 186 21.66 6.99 0.12
C SER A 186 20.24 7.38 -0.26
N LEU A 187 19.32 6.46 -0.05
CA LEU A 187 17.89 6.69 -0.29
C LEU A 187 17.31 7.47 0.90
N THR A 188 16.70 8.60 0.63
CA THR A 188 16.01 9.43 1.63
C THR A 188 14.54 9.02 1.75
N THR A 189 13.90 8.79 0.61
CA THR A 189 12.51 8.33 0.48
C THR A 189 12.45 7.23 -0.57
N PRO A 190 11.78 6.10 -0.32
CA PRO A 190 11.51 5.11 -1.35
C PRO A 190 10.73 5.72 -2.52
N PRO A 191 10.79 5.13 -3.73
CA PRO A 191 9.94 5.52 -4.84
C PRO A 191 8.46 5.48 -4.45
N ASP A 192 7.70 6.50 -4.84
CA ASP A 192 6.27 6.63 -4.57
C ASP A 192 5.58 7.49 -5.63
N GLY A 193 4.23 7.45 -5.64
CA GLY A 193 3.41 8.27 -6.54
C GLY A 193 3.13 7.63 -7.90
N GLY A 194 3.74 6.49 -8.23
CA GLY A 194 3.39 5.74 -9.44
C GLY A 194 1.97 5.17 -9.32
N ALA A 195 1.15 5.32 -10.39
CA ALA A 195 -0.20 4.78 -10.45
C ALA A 195 -0.54 4.32 -11.86
N GLN A 196 -1.43 3.32 -11.97
CA GLN A 196 -2.01 2.96 -13.24
C GLN A 196 -3.06 4.00 -13.67
N PRO A 197 -3.30 4.21 -14.96
CA PRO A 197 -4.40 5.05 -15.43
C PRO A 197 -5.72 4.63 -14.80
N GLU A 198 -6.52 5.62 -14.39
CA GLU A 198 -7.82 5.36 -13.76
C GLU A 198 -8.77 4.63 -14.74
N THR A 199 -9.47 3.61 -14.24
CA THR A 199 -10.42 2.85 -15.06
C THR A 199 -11.69 3.67 -15.33
N ILE A 200 -12.36 3.42 -16.47
CA ILE A 200 -13.61 4.13 -16.84
C ILE A 200 -14.69 3.99 -15.76
N ASP A 201 -14.77 2.83 -15.11
CA ASP A 201 -15.75 2.61 -14.04
C ASP A 201 -15.41 3.40 -12.78
N SER A 202 -14.14 3.55 -12.46
CA SER A 202 -13.67 4.42 -11.38
C SER A 202 -13.98 5.89 -11.69
N ILE A 203 -13.69 6.35 -12.92
CA ILE A 203 -14.00 7.71 -13.37
C ILE A 203 -15.52 7.98 -13.29
N LYS A 204 -16.37 7.06 -13.75
CA LYS A 204 -17.84 7.19 -13.65
C LYS A 204 -18.32 7.31 -12.21
N TYR A 205 -17.63 6.65 -11.28
CA TYR A 205 -17.95 6.71 -9.86
C TYR A 205 -17.45 7.98 -9.17
N SER A 206 -16.23 8.42 -9.49
CA SER A 206 -15.53 9.53 -8.81
C SER A 206 -15.89 10.92 -9.41
N ALA A 207 -15.99 11.04 -10.72
CA ALA A 207 -16.20 12.32 -11.40
C ALA A 207 -17.47 13.08 -10.95
N PRO A 208 -18.67 12.46 -10.79
CA PRO A 208 -19.83 13.17 -10.28
C PRO A 208 -19.65 13.73 -8.87
N LYS A 209 -18.93 12.99 -8.02
CA LYS A 209 -18.65 13.39 -6.64
C LYS A 209 -17.68 14.56 -6.59
N PHE A 210 -16.62 14.49 -7.40
CA PHE A 210 -15.66 15.58 -7.53
C PHE A 210 -16.32 16.85 -8.08
N TYR A 211 -17.12 16.71 -9.13
CA TYR A 211 -17.88 17.84 -9.70
C TYR A 211 -18.82 18.47 -8.66
N SER A 212 -19.50 17.66 -7.85
CA SER A 212 -20.41 18.15 -6.81
C SER A 212 -19.71 18.87 -5.65
N SER A 213 -18.42 18.57 -5.40
CA SER A 213 -17.62 19.24 -4.37
C SER A 213 -17.19 20.67 -4.74
N PHE A 214 -17.30 21.05 -6.03
CA PHE A 214 -16.81 22.34 -6.57
C PHE A 214 -15.33 22.62 -6.19
N GLY A 215 -14.50 21.57 -6.07
CA GLY A 215 -13.11 21.68 -5.67
C GLY A 215 -12.90 22.14 -4.21
N ARG A 216 -13.89 21.93 -3.33
CA ARG A 216 -13.81 22.25 -1.90
C ARG A 216 -14.21 21.04 -1.06
N ALA A 217 -13.44 20.79 -0.01
CA ALA A 217 -13.74 19.75 0.96
C ALA A 217 -14.55 20.36 2.12
N VAL A 218 -15.87 20.19 2.10
CA VAL A 218 -16.83 20.66 3.11
C VAL A 218 -17.39 19.50 3.90
N THR A 219 -17.84 18.46 3.20
CA THR A 219 -18.39 17.24 3.79
C THR A 219 -17.35 16.13 3.83
N THR A 220 -17.54 15.14 4.68
CA THR A 220 -16.65 13.96 4.75
C THR A 220 -16.51 13.27 3.39
N LYS A 221 -17.59 13.25 2.58
CA LYS A 221 -17.57 12.66 1.23
C LYS A 221 -16.73 13.46 0.23
N ASP A 222 -16.59 14.77 0.41
CA ASP A 222 -15.73 15.58 -0.44
C ASP A 222 -14.25 15.22 -0.18
N TYR A 223 -13.86 14.99 1.08
CA TYR A 223 -12.51 14.50 1.42
C TYR A 223 -12.24 13.15 0.77
N GLU A 224 -13.20 12.20 0.84
CA GLU A 224 -13.08 10.90 0.19
C GLU A 224 -12.97 11.00 -1.35
N ALA A 225 -13.54 12.03 -1.97
CA ALA A 225 -13.49 12.25 -3.42
C ALA A 225 -12.22 12.97 -3.89
N ILE A 226 -11.71 13.92 -3.10
CA ILE A 226 -10.56 14.76 -3.46
C ILE A 226 -9.23 14.05 -3.20
N ILE A 227 -9.11 13.31 -2.08
CA ILE A 227 -7.83 12.72 -1.67
C ILE A 227 -7.26 11.74 -2.68
N PRO A 228 -8.02 10.84 -3.35
CA PRO A 228 -7.46 9.98 -4.39
C PRO A 228 -6.83 10.71 -5.58
N GLN A 229 -7.23 11.96 -5.84
CA GLN A 229 -6.62 12.79 -6.88
C GLN A 229 -5.32 13.45 -6.41
N ILE A 230 -5.21 13.74 -5.11
CA ILE A 230 -4.01 14.30 -4.49
C ILE A 230 -2.94 13.21 -4.29
N TYR A 231 -3.40 12.00 -3.93
CA TYR A 231 -2.57 10.84 -3.61
C TYR A 231 -3.17 9.60 -4.30
N PRO A 232 -2.74 9.27 -5.53
CA PRO A 232 -3.32 8.18 -6.33
C PRO A 232 -3.09 6.77 -5.76
N ASN A 233 -2.08 6.60 -4.87
CA ASN A 233 -1.76 5.32 -4.24
C ASN A 233 -2.74 4.94 -3.11
N VAL A 234 -4.00 5.37 -3.21
CA VAL A 234 -5.07 5.01 -2.26
C VAL A 234 -5.74 3.72 -2.69
N GLN A 235 -5.75 2.71 -1.82
CA GLN A 235 -6.57 1.51 -1.99
C GLN A 235 -7.97 1.72 -1.44
N SER A 236 -8.06 2.27 -0.25
CA SER A 236 -9.34 2.60 0.38
C SER A 236 -9.20 3.83 1.28
N ILE A 237 -10.26 4.60 1.38
CA ILE A 237 -10.32 5.82 2.17
C ILE A 237 -11.66 5.90 2.90
N VAL A 238 -11.63 6.45 4.10
CA VAL A 238 -12.84 6.84 4.83
C VAL A 238 -12.56 8.16 5.55
N ALA A 239 -13.56 9.04 5.57
CA ALA A 239 -13.52 10.29 6.31
C ALA A 239 -14.73 10.40 7.24
N PHE A 240 -14.52 10.95 8.45
CA PHE A 240 -15.58 11.19 9.43
C PHE A 240 -15.25 12.42 10.27
N GLY A 241 -16.29 12.98 10.93
CA GLY A 241 -16.10 14.13 11.82
C GLY A 241 -15.28 13.76 13.05
N GLY A 242 -14.44 14.68 13.51
CA GLY A 242 -13.64 14.46 14.71
C GLY A 242 -14.47 14.27 15.99
N GLU A 243 -15.74 14.69 16.00
CA GLU A 243 -16.69 14.41 17.07
C GLU A 243 -17.04 12.92 17.22
N GLU A 244 -16.86 12.13 16.16
CA GLU A 244 -17.06 10.68 16.17
C GLU A 244 -15.80 9.89 16.59
N ALA A 245 -14.68 10.57 16.82
CA ALA A 245 -13.44 9.93 17.27
C ALA A 245 -13.47 9.60 18.77
N ASP A 246 -12.64 8.67 19.19
CA ASP A 246 -12.42 8.36 20.60
C ASP A 246 -10.93 8.58 20.98
N PRO A 247 -10.58 9.61 21.78
CA PRO A 247 -11.45 10.69 22.30
C PRO A 247 -11.91 11.67 21.21
N PRO A 248 -13.08 12.35 21.39
CA PRO A 248 -13.60 13.31 20.41
C PRO A 248 -12.65 14.49 20.14
N GLU A 249 -12.43 14.81 18.87
CA GLU A 249 -11.58 15.92 18.41
C GLU A 249 -12.41 16.93 17.60
N TYR A 250 -13.05 17.89 18.27
CA TYR A 250 -13.92 18.88 17.61
C TYR A 250 -13.14 19.81 16.68
N GLY A 251 -13.78 20.26 15.59
CA GLY A 251 -13.19 21.12 14.57
C GLY A 251 -12.25 20.42 13.60
N LYS A 252 -12.19 19.10 13.66
CA LYS A 252 -11.38 18.28 12.77
C LYS A 252 -12.23 17.35 11.91
N VAL A 253 -11.71 17.02 10.72
CA VAL A 253 -12.15 15.87 9.92
C VAL A 253 -11.03 14.85 9.95
N ILE A 254 -11.35 13.66 10.42
CA ILE A 254 -10.41 12.54 10.46
C ILE A 254 -10.52 11.80 9.14
N VAL A 255 -9.37 11.60 8.50
CA VAL A 255 -9.24 10.86 7.25
C VAL A 255 -8.33 9.68 7.49
N VAL A 256 -8.84 8.50 7.21
CA VAL A 256 -8.07 7.25 7.31
C VAL A 256 -7.82 6.73 5.90
N ILE A 257 -6.54 6.54 5.56
CA ILE A 257 -6.12 6.13 4.23
C ILE A 257 -5.37 4.79 4.33
N LYS A 258 -5.81 3.80 3.57
CA LYS A 258 -5.07 2.57 3.32
C LYS A 258 -4.38 2.70 1.96
N PRO A 259 -3.04 2.76 1.90
CA PRO A 259 -2.32 2.73 0.64
C PRO A 259 -2.34 1.33 0.00
N LYS A 260 -2.14 1.23 -1.32
CA LYS A 260 -2.19 -0.03 -2.08
C LYS A 260 -1.12 -1.03 -1.65
N ASN A 261 0.11 -0.57 -1.46
CA ASN A 261 1.28 -1.44 -1.28
C ASN A 261 1.90 -1.36 0.12
N ALA A 262 1.17 -0.80 1.09
CA ALA A 262 1.63 -0.68 2.47
C ALA A 262 0.45 -0.75 3.46
N ASP A 263 0.71 -1.08 4.72
CA ASP A 263 -0.34 -1.10 5.74
C ASP A 263 -0.68 0.31 6.25
N ARG A 264 0.23 1.25 6.13
CA ARG A 264 0.06 2.63 6.60
C ARG A 264 0.93 3.59 5.78
N LEU A 265 0.56 4.87 5.80
CA LEU A 265 1.37 5.95 5.24
C LEU A 265 2.60 6.23 6.11
N SER A 266 3.70 6.59 5.49
CA SER A 266 4.84 7.18 6.18
C SER A 266 4.47 8.56 6.77
N ILE A 267 5.26 9.04 7.73
CA ILE A 267 5.05 10.37 8.34
C ILE A 267 5.12 11.46 7.27
N SER A 268 6.08 11.35 6.35
CA SER A 268 6.28 12.33 5.27
C SER A 268 5.10 12.38 4.30
N GLU A 269 4.54 11.22 3.94
CA GLU A 269 3.35 11.12 3.08
C GLU A 269 2.13 11.71 3.76
N LYS A 270 1.91 11.42 5.05
CA LYS A 270 0.81 12.00 5.83
C LYS A 270 0.90 13.53 5.82
N ASP A 271 2.08 14.09 6.09
CA ASP A 271 2.30 15.53 6.10
C ASP A 271 2.07 16.15 4.71
N ALA A 272 2.52 15.47 3.64
CA ALA A 272 2.33 15.94 2.27
C ALA A 272 0.85 15.94 1.86
N VAL A 273 0.14 14.85 2.13
CA VAL A 273 -1.30 14.74 1.85
C VAL A 273 -2.09 15.73 2.70
N GLN A 274 -1.75 15.88 3.99
CA GLN A 274 -2.41 16.83 4.89
C GLN A 274 -2.23 18.29 4.43
N LYS A 275 -1.04 18.67 3.98
CA LYS A 275 -0.79 20.01 3.41
C LYS A 275 -1.61 20.26 2.16
N LYS A 276 -1.65 19.28 1.23
CA LYS A 276 -2.41 19.40 -0.01
C LYS A 276 -3.91 19.49 0.26
N ILE A 277 -4.47 18.59 1.07
CA ILE A 277 -5.92 18.61 1.34
C ILE A 277 -6.37 19.84 2.11
N ARG A 278 -5.50 20.44 2.92
CA ARG A 278 -5.80 21.69 3.65
C ARG A 278 -6.12 22.85 2.71
N SER A 279 -5.55 22.91 1.50
CA SER A 279 -5.87 23.94 0.51
C SER A 279 -7.29 23.81 -0.06
N TYR A 280 -7.89 22.64 0.02
CA TYR A 280 -9.29 22.37 -0.37
C TYR A 280 -10.27 22.53 0.80
N SER A 281 -9.77 22.49 2.05
CA SER A 281 -10.61 22.49 3.25
C SER A 281 -11.13 23.90 3.59
N VAL A 282 -12.31 23.94 4.20
CA VAL A 282 -12.88 25.19 4.74
C VAL A 282 -12.04 25.66 5.94
N GLY A 283 -11.79 26.96 6.05
CA GLY A 283 -10.83 27.53 7.01
C GLY A 283 -11.05 27.24 8.50
N ALA A 284 -12.22 26.75 8.88
CA ALA A 284 -12.56 26.36 10.27
C ALA A 284 -12.39 24.87 10.56
N VAL A 285 -12.08 24.04 9.54
CA VAL A 285 -11.97 22.58 9.66
C VAL A 285 -10.54 22.16 9.37
N GLU A 286 -9.93 21.42 10.30
CA GLU A 286 -8.59 20.88 10.13
C GLU A 286 -8.64 19.40 9.75
N PRO A 287 -8.12 19.01 8.56
CA PRO A 287 -7.99 17.61 8.22
C PRO A 287 -6.85 16.96 9.01
N LYS A 288 -7.12 15.80 9.60
CA LYS A 288 -6.14 14.96 10.32
C LYS A 288 -6.07 13.60 9.67
N ILE A 289 -4.90 13.19 9.22
CA ILE A 289 -4.68 11.87 8.63
C ILE A 289 -4.29 10.87 9.72
N MET A 290 -5.02 9.77 9.80
CA MET A 290 -4.77 8.68 10.75
C MET A 290 -4.44 7.37 10.04
N ASP A 291 -3.72 6.50 10.74
CA ASP A 291 -3.43 5.15 10.25
C ASP A 291 -4.67 4.26 10.30
N PRO A 292 -4.86 3.36 9.33
CA PRO A 292 -5.94 2.40 9.35
C PRO A 292 -5.76 1.38 10.48
N SER A 293 -6.86 1.05 11.14
CA SER A 293 -6.92 -0.14 11.98
C SER A 293 -7.20 -1.34 11.07
N VAL A 294 -6.24 -2.23 10.89
CA VAL A 294 -6.40 -3.41 10.04
C VAL A 294 -6.91 -4.59 10.86
N LEU A 295 -7.95 -5.27 10.37
CA LEU A 295 -8.46 -6.52 10.89
C LEU A 295 -8.22 -7.63 9.86
N PHE A 296 -7.29 -8.52 10.18
CA PHE A 296 -6.99 -9.68 9.36
C PHE A 296 -7.96 -10.82 9.68
N ILE A 297 -8.44 -11.48 8.64
CA ILE A 297 -9.23 -12.71 8.75
C ILE A 297 -8.34 -13.87 8.33
N ASP A 298 -7.90 -14.64 9.31
CA ASP A 298 -7.10 -15.83 9.08
C ASP A 298 -8.02 -17.05 8.89
N LEU A 299 -7.75 -17.85 7.87
CA LEU A 299 -8.54 -19.02 7.51
C LEU A 299 -7.72 -20.30 7.64
N VAL A 300 -8.32 -21.31 8.26
CA VAL A 300 -7.81 -22.67 8.26
C VAL A 300 -8.87 -23.55 7.61
N SER A 301 -8.64 -23.93 6.34
CA SER A 301 -9.60 -24.66 5.52
C SER A 301 -9.19 -26.13 5.39
N TYR A 302 -10.11 -27.02 5.65
CA TYR A 302 -10.03 -28.45 5.35
C TYR A 302 -10.93 -28.69 4.14
N VAL A 303 -10.33 -29.00 3.00
CA VAL A 303 -11.01 -29.10 1.71
C VAL A 303 -10.98 -30.57 1.27
N TYR A 304 -12.16 -31.15 1.10
CA TYR A 304 -12.32 -32.51 0.66
C TYR A 304 -12.55 -32.54 -0.84
N PHE A 305 -11.87 -33.46 -1.55
CA PHE A 305 -12.00 -33.59 -2.99
C PHE A 305 -12.06 -35.04 -3.42
N ASN A 306 -12.73 -35.31 -4.55
CA ASN A 306 -12.80 -36.63 -5.13
C ASN A 306 -11.67 -36.83 -6.17
N PRO A 307 -10.67 -37.67 -5.90
CA PRO A 307 -9.54 -37.88 -6.79
C PRO A 307 -9.93 -38.51 -8.14
N ASN A 308 -11.11 -39.14 -8.23
CA ASN A 308 -11.60 -39.71 -9.49
C ASN A 308 -12.15 -38.64 -10.46
N ASN A 309 -12.45 -37.44 -9.98
CA ASN A 309 -13.02 -36.35 -10.78
C ASN A 309 -11.98 -35.39 -11.30
N THR A 310 -10.69 -35.55 -10.96
CA THR A 310 -9.61 -34.68 -11.40
C THR A 310 -8.33 -35.45 -11.67
N ARG A 311 -7.46 -34.84 -12.49
CA ARG A 311 -6.08 -35.31 -12.68
C ARG A 311 -5.07 -34.49 -11.89
N ARG A 312 -5.55 -33.52 -11.12
CA ARG A 312 -4.71 -32.60 -10.34
C ARG A 312 -4.28 -33.27 -9.05
N SER A 313 -3.07 -32.92 -8.60
CA SER A 313 -2.59 -33.34 -7.29
C SER A 313 -3.23 -32.49 -6.16
N GLN A 314 -3.15 -32.96 -4.92
CA GLN A 314 -3.58 -32.22 -3.75
C GLN A 314 -2.89 -30.83 -3.69
N GLU A 315 -1.60 -30.76 -4.04
CA GLU A 315 -0.85 -29.50 -4.03
C GLU A 315 -1.33 -28.55 -5.14
N ASP A 316 -1.69 -29.06 -6.34
CA ASP A 316 -2.27 -28.22 -7.40
C ASP A 316 -3.60 -27.61 -6.97
N ILE A 317 -4.47 -28.40 -6.33
CA ILE A 317 -5.76 -27.92 -5.81
C ILE A 317 -5.52 -26.86 -4.72
N LYS A 318 -4.59 -27.11 -3.83
CA LYS A 318 -4.20 -26.15 -2.80
C LYS A 318 -3.75 -24.81 -3.40
N GLN A 319 -2.90 -24.84 -4.42
CA GLN A 319 -2.43 -23.62 -5.11
C GLN A 319 -3.57 -22.87 -5.82
N ILE A 320 -4.53 -23.59 -6.40
CA ILE A 320 -5.72 -22.97 -6.99
C ILE A 320 -6.53 -22.22 -5.93
N ILE A 321 -6.76 -22.83 -4.77
CA ILE A 321 -7.49 -22.21 -3.67
C ILE A 321 -6.75 -20.97 -3.17
N TYR A 322 -5.41 -21.03 -3.00
CA TYR A 322 -4.60 -19.87 -2.62
C TYR A 322 -4.81 -18.71 -3.60
N ARG A 323 -4.63 -18.95 -4.90
CA ARG A 323 -4.80 -17.91 -5.94
C ARG A 323 -6.23 -17.36 -5.99
N THR A 324 -7.22 -18.21 -5.78
CA THR A 324 -8.63 -17.78 -5.76
C THR A 324 -8.89 -16.84 -4.58
N LEU A 325 -8.37 -17.16 -3.39
CA LEU A 325 -8.51 -16.32 -2.21
C LEU A 325 -7.65 -15.03 -2.30
N GLU A 326 -6.47 -15.07 -2.91
CA GLU A 326 -5.68 -13.87 -3.21
C GLU A 326 -6.42 -12.93 -4.17
N THR A 327 -7.01 -13.47 -5.24
CA THR A 327 -7.81 -12.69 -6.18
C THR A 327 -9.02 -12.05 -5.50
N LEU A 328 -9.69 -12.80 -4.61
CA LEU A 328 -10.78 -12.27 -3.81
C LEU A 328 -10.30 -11.13 -2.89
N ASN A 329 -9.16 -11.34 -2.23
CA ASN A 329 -8.57 -10.34 -1.34
C ASN A 329 -8.18 -9.06 -2.09
N ALA A 330 -7.76 -9.15 -3.35
CA ALA A 330 -7.47 -7.99 -4.20
C ALA A 330 -8.73 -7.27 -4.71
N SER A 331 -9.93 -7.88 -4.55
CA SER A 331 -11.16 -7.30 -5.06
C SER A 331 -11.65 -6.11 -4.22
N ALA A 332 -12.17 -5.06 -4.88
CA ALA A 332 -12.77 -3.89 -4.23
C ALA A 332 -14.03 -4.20 -3.40
N GLU A 333 -14.63 -5.38 -3.57
CA GLU A 333 -15.81 -5.79 -2.80
C GLU A 333 -15.44 -6.14 -1.36
N PHE A 334 -14.29 -6.79 -1.16
CA PHE A 334 -13.86 -7.30 0.13
C PHE A 334 -12.90 -6.33 0.84
N ASN A 335 -11.85 -5.90 0.15
CA ASN A 335 -10.70 -5.19 0.68
C ASN A 335 -10.96 -3.68 0.81
N LYS A 336 -11.77 -3.27 1.80
CA LYS A 336 -12.19 -1.87 2.03
C LYS A 336 -12.53 -1.58 3.48
N PHE A 337 -12.60 -0.30 3.82
CA PHE A 337 -13.18 0.15 5.09
C PHE A 337 -14.66 -0.20 5.18
N GLY A 338 -15.10 -0.61 6.37
CA GLY A 338 -16.49 -1.05 6.57
C GLY A 338 -16.85 -2.32 5.80
N GLY A 339 -15.86 -3.11 5.41
CA GLY A 339 -16.03 -4.39 4.72
C GLY A 339 -16.82 -5.41 5.55
N LYS A 340 -17.41 -6.40 4.86
CA LYS A 340 -18.17 -7.48 5.49
C LYS A 340 -17.64 -8.82 5.02
N PHE A 341 -17.17 -9.61 5.95
CA PHE A 341 -16.82 -10.99 5.70
C PHE A 341 -18.05 -11.87 5.90
N LYS A 342 -18.42 -12.63 4.88
CA LYS A 342 -19.54 -13.57 4.92
C LYS A 342 -19.02 -14.99 4.74
N TYR A 343 -19.13 -15.78 5.79
CA TYR A 343 -18.63 -17.16 5.84
C TYR A 343 -19.12 -18.03 4.68
N SER A 344 -20.42 -18.01 4.42
CA SER A 344 -21.03 -18.80 3.35
C SER A 344 -20.53 -18.43 1.94
N LYS A 345 -20.19 -17.15 1.74
CA LYS A 345 -19.63 -16.67 0.47
C LYS A 345 -18.22 -17.26 0.25
N ILE A 346 -17.40 -17.25 1.29
CA ILE A 346 -16.03 -17.79 1.24
C ILE A 346 -16.08 -19.31 1.03
N GLY A 347 -16.93 -20.02 1.79
CA GLY A 347 -17.13 -21.45 1.60
C GLY A 347 -17.50 -21.80 0.16
N LYS A 348 -18.44 -21.06 -0.42
CA LYS A 348 -18.81 -21.24 -1.83
C LYS A 348 -17.66 -20.96 -2.80
N ILE A 349 -16.88 -19.91 -2.58
CA ILE A 349 -15.73 -19.57 -3.43
C ILE A 349 -14.67 -20.67 -3.40
N ILE A 350 -14.45 -21.30 -2.24
CA ILE A 350 -13.55 -22.44 -2.09
C ILE A 350 -14.11 -23.65 -2.82
N ASP A 351 -15.40 -23.97 -2.66
CA ASP A 351 -16.05 -25.11 -3.33
C ASP A 351 -16.05 -24.94 -4.86
N ASP A 352 -16.27 -23.72 -5.35
CA ASP A 352 -16.31 -23.41 -6.78
C ASP A 352 -14.89 -23.31 -7.41
N ALA A 353 -13.82 -23.32 -6.62
CA ALA A 353 -12.44 -23.15 -7.12
C ALA A 353 -11.98 -24.30 -8.03
N GLU A 354 -12.43 -25.52 -7.77
CA GLU A 354 -12.15 -26.71 -8.59
C GLU A 354 -13.36 -27.66 -8.55
N PRO A 355 -13.88 -28.14 -9.70
CA PRO A 355 -15.05 -29.01 -9.76
C PRO A 355 -14.91 -30.35 -9.01
N ALA A 356 -13.69 -30.78 -8.69
CA ALA A 356 -13.44 -31.98 -7.92
C ALA A 356 -13.63 -31.81 -6.41
N ILE A 357 -13.73 -30.58 -5.92
CA ILE A 357 -13.99 -30.29 -4.50
C ILE A 357 -15.43 -30.68 -4.18
N THR A 358 -15.60 -31.51 -3.15
CA THR A 358 -16.90 -32.02 -2.70
C THR A 358 -17.46 -31.20 -1.51
N SER A 359 -16.57 -30.74 -0.64
CA SER A 359 -16.96 -29.91 0.52
C SER A 359 -15.74 -29.22 1.13
N ASN A 360 -15.99 -28.19 1.96
CA ASN A 360 -14.97 -27.60 2.80
C ASN A 360 -15.48 -27.33 4.23
N ILE A 361 -14.54 -27.39 5.19
CA ILE A 361 -14.76 -26.96 6.56
C ILE A 361 -13.70 -25.92 6.86
N THR A 362 -14.12 -24.66 6.98
CA THR A 362 -13.21 -23.53 7.17
C THR A 362 -13.38 -22.96 8.57
N LYS A 363 -12.29 -22.88 9.33
CA LYS A 363 -12.23 -22.18 10.61
C LYS A 363 -11.78 -20.75 10.39
N VAL A 364 -12.39 -19.81 11.09
CA VAL A 364 -12.16 -18.37 10.97
C VAL A 364 -11.55 -17.85 12.26
N LYS A 365 -10.48 -17.05 12.15
CA LYS A 365 -9.92 -16.29 13.25
C LYS A 365 -9.82 -14.82 12.87
N MET A 366 -9.99 -13.93 13.82
CA MET A 366 -9.74 -12.50 13.69
C MET A 366 -8.37 -12.20 14.28
N ARG A 367 -7.49 -11.55 13.50
CA ARG A 367 -6.14 -11.20 13.93
C ARG A 367 -5.92 -9.69 13.87
N LYS A 368 -5.26 -9.16 14.90
CA LYS A 368 -4.68 -7.82 14.91
C LYS A 368 -3.18 -7.87 15.13
N ASN A 369 -2.47 -7.08 14.37
CA ASN A 369 -1.04 -6.92 14.46
C ASN A 369 -0.72 -5.68 15.30
N VAL A 370 0.09 -5.85 16.34
CA VAL A 370 0.50 -4.76 17.24
C VAL A 370 2.01 -4.64 17.20
N THR A 371 2.52 -3.52 16.70
CA THR A 371 3.95 -3.20 16.78
C THR A 371 4.30 -2.82 18.21
N VAL A 372 5.22 -3.55 18.82
CA VAL A 372 5.61 -3.32 20.21
C VAL A 372 6.93 -2.57 20.31
N SER A 373 7.04 -1.70 21.32
CA SER A 373 8.31 -1.07 21.68
C SER A 373 9.07 -1.98 22.61
N LEU A 374 10.24 -2.43 22.18
CA LEU A 374 11.06 -3.37 22.95
C LEU A 374 11.63 -2.72 24.21
N ASN A 375 11.80 -3.53 25.26
CA ASN A 375 12.39 -3.15 26.54
C ASN A 375 11.66 -2.00 27.27
N GLN A 376 10.40 -1.77 26.94
CA GLN A 376 9.54 -0.79 27.59
C GLN A 376 8.29 -1.47 28.15
N ARG A 377 7.76 -0.92 29.25
CA ARG A 377 6.52 -1.39 29.86
C ARG A 377 5.33 -0.68 29.20
N PHE A 378 4.43 -1.44 28.62
CA PHE A 378 3.25 -0.92 27.95
C PHE A 378 1.98 -1.63 28.37
N ASN A 379 0.89 -0.89 28.34
CA ASN A 379 -0.47 -1.40 28.40
C ASN A 379 -1.07 -1.30 26.99
N TYR A 380 -1.66 -2.39 26.52
CA TYR A 380 -2.28 -2.44 25.19
C TYR A 380 -3.78 -2.66 25.34
N LYS A 381 -4.58 -1.87 24.64
CA LYS A 381 -6.00 -2.13 24.43
C LYS A 381 -6.22 -2.48 22.94
N ILE A 382 -6.79 -3.64 22.69
CA ILE A 382 -7.00 -4.19 21.35
C ILE A 382 -8.50 -4.44 21.18
N CYS A 383 -9.13 -3.75 20.21
CA CYS A 383 -10.56 -3.83 19.95
C CYS A 383 -10.79 -4.48 18.58
N TYR A 384 -11.59 -5.54 18.53
CA TYR A 384 -11.92 -6.25 17.29
C TYR A 384 -13.21 -5.73 16.65
N GLY A 385 -14.07 -5.04 17.40
CA GLY A 385 -15.37 -4.58 16.93
C GLY A 385 -16.39 -5.68 16.64
N ASN A 386 -16.05 -6.92 17.00
CA ASN A 386 -16.90 -8.11 16.88
C ASN A 386 -16.78 -8.94 18.15
N ARG A 387 -17.83 -9.64 18.51
CA ARG A 387 -17.82 -10.52 19.69
C ARG A 387 -16.82 -11.65 19.51
N ILE A 388 -16.16 -12.00 20.59
CA ILE A 388 -15.22 -13.11 20.68
C ILE A 388 -15.94 -14.32 21.29
N ASN A 389 -15.64 -15.50 20.81
CA ASN A 389 -16.17 -16.74 21.36
C ASN A 389 -15.62 -16.97 22.77
N ALA A 390 -16.49 -17.17 23.74
CA ALA A 390 -16.13 -17.52 25.12
C ALA A 390 -16.17 -19.05 25.27
N ASP A 391 -15.02 -19.70 25.16
CA ASP A 391 -14.90 -21.14 25.35
C ASP A 391 -14.08 -21.45 26.60
N GLN A 392 -14.69 -22.11 27.59
CA GLN A 392 -14.03 -22.47 28.83
C GLN A 392 -13.14 -23.72 28.70
N VAL A 393 -13.28 -24.47 27.60
CA VAL A 393 -12.53 -25.70 27.37
C VAL A 393 -11.27 -25.43 26.57
N THR A 394 -11.39 -24.59 25.53
CA THR A 394 -10.28 -24.22 24.68
C THR A 394 -10.06 -22.72 24.72
N SER A 395 -8.81 -22.30 24.81
CA SER A 395 -8.47 -20.86 24.70
C SER A 395 -8.85 -20.32 23.32
N THR A 396 -9.47 -19.15 23.30
CA THR A 396 -9.84 -18.46 22.06
C THR A 396 -8.81 -17.45 21.62
N LEU A 397 -8.01 -16.91 22.55
CA LEU A 397 -6.89 -16.02 22.28
C LEU A 397 -5.60 -16.82 22.06
N GLU A 398 -4.89 -16.48 21.00
CA GLU A 398 -3.55 -16.97 20.70
C GLU A 398 -2.64 -15.82 20.28
N THR A 399 -1.35 -15.90 20.63
CA THR A 399 -0.33 -14.96 20.16
C THR A 399 0.84 -15.71 19.53
N ASN A 400 1.61 -15.04 18.66
CA ASN A 400 2.95 -15.52 18.31
C ASN A 400 3.89 -15.40 19.51
N GLY A 401 5.05 -16.05 19.41
CA GLY A 401 6.03 -16.12 20.51
C GLY A 401 6.79 -14.81 20.72
N PHE A 402 7.09 -14.51 21.97
CA PHE A 402 7.96 -13.38 22.34
C PHE A 402 8.88 -13.74 23.51
N LYS A 403 9.97 -12.97 23.72
CA LYS A 403 10.90 -13.13 24.83
C LYS A 403 10.74 -12.00 25.84
N ARG A 404 11.12 -12.29 27.08
CA ARG A 404 11.11 -11.37 28.22
C ARG A 404 12.47 -11.35 28.91
N ALA A 405 12.82 -10.21 29.53
CA ALA A 405 14.10 -10.05 30.22
C ALA A 405 14.29 -11.04 31.40
N ASP A 406 13.18 -11.37 32.10
CA ASP A 406 13.16 -12.27 33.26
C ASP A 406 12.98 -13.76 32.88
N GLY A 407 12.82 -14.07 31.60
CA GLY A 407 12.49 -15.40 31.10
C GLY A 407 13.66 -16.24 30.61
N GLY A 408 14.89 -15.71 30.59
CA GLY A 408 16.04 -16.36 29.97
C GLY A 408 15.82 -16.55 28.46
N ASN A 409 16.11 -17.73 27.93
CA ASN A 409 15.94 -18.02 26.50
C ASN A 409 14.57 -18.62 26.14
N ARG A 410 13.58 -18.52 27.05
CA ARG A 410 12.24 -19.10 26.83
C ARG A 410 11.40 -18.21 25.92
N THR A 411 10.57 -18.87 25.12
CA THR A 411 9.53 -18.19 24.32
C THR A 411 8.22 -18.24 25.07
N PHE A 412 7.61 -17.07 25.25
CA PHE A 412 6.33 -16.89 25.96
C PHE A 412 5.21 -16.64 24.98
N TYR A 413 4.00 -16.96 25.41
CA TYR A 413 2.75 -16.80 24.68
C TYR A 413 1.66 -16.30 25.62
N LEU A 414 0.65 -15.65 25.08
CA LEU A 414 -0.58 -15.28 25.83
C LEU A 414 -1.75 -16.14 25.34
N ASN A 415 -2.58 -16.54 26.28
CA ASN A 415 -3.89 -17.13 26.01
C ASN A 415 -4.90 -16.68 27.06
N ASP A 416 -6.17 -16.99 26.88
CA ASP A 416 -7.25 -16.74 27.84
C ASP A 416 -7.66 -18.00 28.60
N ASP A 417 -8.45 -17.83 29.64
CA ASP A 417 -9.02 -18.92 30.47
C ASP A 417 -10.50 -19.22 30.15
N GLY A 418 -11.10 -18.52 29.16
CA GLY A 418 -12.51 -18.60 28.84
C GLY A 418 -13.44 -17.90 29.87
N LEU A 419 -12.88 -17.28 30.91
CA LEU A 419 -13.60 -16.59 31.99
C LEU A 419 -13.30 -15.08 32.03
N GLY A 420 -12.46 -14.58 31.10
CA GLY A 420 -12.12 -13.17 31.02
C GLY A 420 -10.71 -12.81 31.47
N THR A 421 -9.88 -13.79 31.88
CA THR A 421 -8.51 -13.54 32.35
C THR A 421 -7.49 -13.97 31.29
N ILE A 422 -6.49 -13.12 31.06
CA ILE A 422 -5.37 -13.43 30.18
C ILE A 422 -4.24 -14.05 30.98
N ARG A 423 -3.69 -15.15 30.46
CA ARG A 423 -2.62 -15.92 31.08
C ARG A 423 -1.38 -15.89 30.22
N LEU A 424 -0.22 -15.78 30.87
CA LEU A 424 1.10 -15.92 30.26
C LEU A 424 1.61 -17.33 30.47
N TYR A 425 2.13 -17.97 29.41
CA TYR A 425 2.71 -19.30 29.51
C TYR A 425 3.91 -19.46 28.57
N TYR A 426 4.68 -20.49 28.82
CA TYR A 426 5.67 -21.03 27.89
C TYR A 426 5.45 -22.53 27.75
N VAL A 427 6.02 -23.12 26.71
CA VAL A 427 5.89 -24.55 26.42
C VAL A 427 7.17 -25.25 26.83
N ASN A 428 7.07 -26.30 27.66
CA ASN A 428 8.18 -27.15 28.07
C ASN A 428 8.62 -28.07 26.91
N GLU A 429 9.76 -28.75 27.08
CA GLU A 429 10.28 -29.72 26.10
C GLU A 429 9.32 -30.91 25.86
N ASP A 430 8.50 -31.27 26.83
CA ASP A 430 7.48 -32.32 26.76
C ASP A 430 6.18 -31.85 26.09
N GLY A 431 6.10 -30.57 25.62
CA GLY A 431 4.92 -29.97 25.02
C GLY A 431 3.88 -29.44 26.02
N SER A 432 4.09 -29.59 27.31
CA SER A 432 3.17 -29.08 28.34
C SER A 432 3.28 -27.57 28.48
N LYS A 433 2.12 -26.89 28.75
CA LYS A 433 2.06 -25.45 29.01
C LYS A 433 2.34 -25.17 30.47
N GLN A 434 3.36 -24.34 30.75
CA GLN A 434 3.65 -23.85 32.09
C GLN A 434 3.19 -22.40 32.21
N TYR A 435 2.22 -22.15 33.07
CA TYR A 435 1.65 -20.82 33.29
C TYR A 435 2.45 -20.01 34.31
N ILE A 436 2.61 -18.71 34.02
CA ILE A 436 3.26 -17.75 34.91
C ILE A 436 2.20 -16.94 35.63
N GLY A 437 2.25 -16.93 36.96
CA GLY A 437 1.33 -16.14 37.79
C GLY A 437 1.49 -14.64 37.55
N GLY A 438 0.39 -13.90 37.64
CA GLY A 438 0.35 -12.44 37.45
C GLY A 438 -0.96 -11.98 36.84
N ASN A 439 -1.20 -10.68 36.88
CA ASN A 439 -2.33 -10.05 36.18
C ASN A 439 -1.83 -9.55 34.83
N TRP A 440 -1.94 -10.39 33.81
CA TRP A 440 -1.44 -10.10 32.46
C TRP A 440 -2.45 -9.37 31.59
N GLY A 441 -3.71 -9.34 32.01
CA GLY A 441 -4.76 -8.62 31.29
C GLY A 441 -6.12 -9.27 31.41
N THR A 442 -7.08 -8.70 30.68
CA THR A 442 -8.47 -9.15 30.63
C THR A 442 -8.98 -9.21 29.19
N ILE A 443 -9.95 -10.06 28.94
CA ILE A 443 -10.68 -10.16 27.68
C ILE A 443 -12.17 -9.97 27.96
N ASP A 444 -12.80 -9.04 27.25
CA ASP A 444 -14.25 -8.86 27.20
C ASP A 444 -14.77 -9.49 25.91
N TYR A 445 -15.35 -10.68 26.03
CA TYR A 445 -15.85 -11.44 24.90
C TYR A 445 -17.04 -10.75 24.21
N THR A 446 -17.85 -10.02 24.96
CA THR A 446 -19.05 -9.34 24.45
C THR A 446 -18.69 -8.07 23.67
N MET A 447 -17.78 -7.27 24.21
CA MET A 447 -17.30 -6.06 23.54
C MET A 447 -16.26 -6.37 22.47
N GLY A 448 -15.64 -7.56 22.51
CA GLY A 448 -14.57 -7.93 21.61
C GLY A 448 -13.27 -7.16 21.89
N GLU A 449 -12.97 -6.95 23.17
CA GLU A 449 -11.83 -6.15 23.62
C GLU A 449 -10.85 -6.98 24.45
N ILE A 450 -9.56 -6.73 24.23
CA ILE A 450 -8.46 -7.30 25.00
C ILE A 450 -7.68 -6.15 25.63
N THR A 451 -7.44 -6.25 26.92
CA THR A 451 -6.54 -5.34 27.65
C THR A 451 -5.35 -6.13 28.16
N ILE A 452 -4.14 -5.75 27.77
CA ILE A 452 -2.88 -6.33 28.24
C ILE A 452 -2.26 -5.35 29.22
N ASN A 453 -1.84 -5.86 30.36
CA ASN A 453 -1.25 -5.07 31.45
C ASN A 453 0.25 -5.32 31.57
N ASP A 454 1.02 -4.25 31.75
CA ASP A 454 2.43 -4.29 32.21
C ASP A 454 3.35 -5.25 31.47
N LEU A 455 3.14 -5.48 30.17
CA LEU A 455 3.95 -6.39 29.39
C LEU A 455 5.26 -5.72 28.94
N VAL A 456 6.40 -6.35 29.29
CA VAL A 456 7.73 -5.96 28.82
C VAL A 456 8.27 -7.04 27.90
N ILE A 457 8.53 -6.68 26.65
CA ILE A 457 8.98 -7.59 25.59
C ILE A 457 10.39 -7.18 25.18
N THR A 458 11.31 -8.15 25.10
CA THR A 458 12.68 -7.92 24.66
C THR A 458 12.91 -8.27 23.20
N GLU A 459 12.15 -9.24 22.69
CA GLU A 459 12.22 -9.71 21.30
C GLU A 459 10.89 -10.35 20.91
N VAL A 460 10.44 -10.17 19.68
CA VAL A 460 9.32 -10.92 19.09
C VAL A 460 9.90 -12.00 18.18
N VAL A 461 9.53 -13.25 18.43
CA VAL A 461 10.06 -14.39 17.69
C VAL A 461 9.52 -14.40 16.26
N ASN A 462 10.43 -14.56 15.28
CA ASN A 462 10.09 -14.59 13.83
C ASN A 462 9.39 -13.32 13.31
N SER A 463 9.69 -12.15 13.88
CA SER A 463 9.17 -10.88 13.41
C SER A 463 10.28 -9.84 13.28
N ALA A 464 10.57 -9.40 12.05
CA ALA A 464 11.56 -8.35 11.79
C ALA A 464 11.10 -6.97 12.31
N ASP A 465 9.79 -6.72 12.32
CA ASP A 465 9.18 -5.43 12.66
C ASP A 465 8.65 -5.36 14.10
N ASN A 466 9.03 -6.30 14.96
CA ASN A 466 8.56 -6.40 16.34
C ASN A 466 7.03 -6.44 16.46
N ILE A 467 6.36 -7.17 15.57
CA ILE A 467 4.91 -7.29 15.53
C ILE A 467 4.45 -8.50 16.35
N ILE A 468 3.62 -8.26 17.35
CA ILE A 468 2.85 -9.31 18.01
C ILE A 468 1.50 -9.44 17.32
N GLN A 469 1.17 -10.68 16.96
CA GLN A 469 -0.10 -11.07 16.40
C GLN A 469 -1.04 -11.52 17.53
N PHE A 470 -2.18 -10.89 17.66
CA PHE A 470 -3.25 -11.30 18.57
C PHE A 470 -4.38 -11.90 17.74
N SER A 471 -4.55 -13.21 17.81
CA SER A 471 -5.57 -13.95 17.06
C SER A 471 -6.65 -14.45 18.03
N VAL A 472 -7.92 -14.23 17.67
CA VAL A 472 -9.08 -14.69 18.46
C VAL A 472 -10.10 -15.39 17.57
N VAL A 473 -10.85 -16.31 18.15
CA VAL A 473 -11.98 -16.96 17.46
C VAL A 473 -13.23 -16.07 17.63
N PRO A 474 -13.89 -15.64 16.54
CA PRO A 474 -15.14 -14.87 16.66
C PRO A 474 -16.29 -15.74 17.16
N GLU A 475 -17.28 -15.12 17.85
CA GLU A 475 -18.54 -15.79 18.22
C GLU A 475 -19.37 -16.16 16.98
N SER A 476 -19.38 -15.27 15.98
CA SER A 476 -19.99 -15.50 14.67
C SER A 476 -18.93 -15.57 13.59
N ASN A 477 -19.04 -16.54 12.69
CA ASN A 477 -18.15 -16.61 11.52
C ASN A 477 -18.41 -15.49 10.49
N ASP A 478 -19.53 -14.76 10.61
CA ASP A 478 -19.77 -13.54 9.84
C ASP A 478 -19.17 -12.33 10.60
N ILE A 479 -18.26 -11.60 9.94
CA ILE A 479 -17.52 -10.50 10.56
C ILE A 479 -17.84 -9.20 9.83
N VAL A 480 -18.08 -8.15 10.60
CA VAL A 480 -18.34 -6.79 10.10
C VAL A 480 -17.27 -5.87 10.67
N SER A 481 -16.56 -5.15 9.81
CA SER A 481 -15.62 -4.15 10.27
C SER A 481 -16.31 -2.84 10.65
N LEU A 482 -15.78 -2.17 11.67
CA LEU A 482 -16.14 -0.79 11.97
C LEU A 482 -15.71 0.15 10.84
N ARG A 483 -16.23 1.39 10.83
CA ARG A 483 -16.00 2.37 9.76
C ARG A 483 -14.50 2.59 9.46
N GLU A 484 -13.69 2.78 10.51
CA GLU A 484 -12.25 3.04 10.43
C GLU A 484 -11.39 1.77 10.36
N THR A 485 -12.02 0.60 10.42
CA THR A 485 -11.31 -0.67 10.36
C THR A 485 -11.31 -1.21 8.93
N TYR A 486 -10.12 -1.43 8.41
CA TYR A 486 -9.90 -2.06 7.12
C TYR A 486 -9.89 -3.57 7.27
N LEU A 487 -10.76 -4.26 6.55
CA LEU A 487 -10.88 -5.70 6.58
C LEU A 487 -10.05 -6.32 5.45
N THR A 488 -9.27 -7.35 5.75
CA THR A 488 -8.46 -8.07 4.76
C THR A 488 -8.30 -9.54 5.13
N LEU A 489 -8.08 -10.43 4.15
CA LEU A 489 -7.68 -11.80 4.42
C LEU A 489 -6.21 -11.85 4.85
N GLY A 490 -5.90 -12.64 5.86
CA GLY A 490 -4.53 -12.93 6.29
C GLY A 490 -3.91 -14.00 5.39
N ILE A 491 -3.54 -13.63 4.16
CA ILE A 491 -2.95 -14.58 3.19
C ILE A 491 -1.64 -15.18 3.72
N ASP A 492 -0.88 -14.41 4.48
CA ASP A 492 0.35 -14.83 5.17
C ASP A 492 0.13 -15.99 6.17
N ASN A 493 -1.06 -16.05 6.79
CA ASN A 493 -1.45 -17.08 7.77
C ASN A 493 -2.52 -18.04 7.22
N LEU A 494 -2.76 -18.03 5.92
CA LEU A 494 -3.73 -18.94 5.29
C LEU A 494 -3.23 -20.39 5.34
N VAL A 495 -4.04 -21.30 5.86
CA VAL A 495 -3.75 -22.72 5.90
C VAL A 495 -4.82 -23.48 5.13
N VAL A 496 -4.42 -24.20 4.10
CA VAL A 496 -5.31 -25.05 3.30
C VAL A 496 -4.82 -26.49 3.38
N ASN A 497 -5.65 -27.37 3.93
CA ASN A 497 -5.42 -28.82 4.00
C ASN A 497 -6.35 -29.51 3.01
N VAL A 498 -5.79 -30.07 1.96
CA VAL A 498 -6.55 -30.80 0.93
C VAL A 498 -6.53 -32.30 1.27
N ILE A 499 -7.71 -32.90 1.35
CA ILE A 499 -7.92 -34.25 1.86
C ILE A 499 -8.76 -35.05 0.84
N ASP A 500 -8.36 -36.28 0.57
CA ASP A 500 -9.14 -37.16 -0.28
C ASP A 500 -10.48 -37.49 0.39
N ASP A 501 -11.57 -37.27 -0.32
CA ASP A 501 -12.93 -37.61 0.13
C ASP A 501 -13.21 -39.09 -0.18
N GLU A 502 -12.59 -39.95 0.61
CA GLU A 502 -12.86 -41.39 0.55
C GLU A 502 -14.08 -41.73 1.43
N ILE A 503 -15.21 -41.92 0.80
CA ILE A 503 -16.34 -42.54 1.47
C ILE A 503 -16.00 -44.03 1.64
N SER A 504 -15.51 -44.38 2.79
CA SER A 504 -15.37 -45.81 3.15
C SER A 504 -16.76 -46.42 3.35
N SER A 505 -17.40 -46.80 2.26
CA SER A 505 -18.59 -47.64 2.35
C SER A 505 -18.09 -49.10 2.38
N GLY A 506 -18.21 -49.75 3.46
CA GLY A 506 -17.93 -51.00 3.19
C GLY A 506 -17.74 -52.07 4.29
N SER A 507 -16.79 -52.93 4.13
CA SER A 507 -16.54 -54.15 4.86
C SER A 507 -16.34 -54.05 6.38
N ASN A 508 -16.18 -52.84 6.90
CA ASN A 508 -15.94 -52.56 8.33
C ASN A 508 -17.04 -51.73 9.03
N THR A 509 -18.15 -51.46 8.37
CA THR A 509 -19.29 -50.77 8.98
C THR A 509 -20.50 -51.71 8.98
N SER A 510 -21.29 -51.66 10.05
CA SER A 510 -22.52 -52.48 10.22
C SER A 510 -23.70 -52.02 9.35
N GLY A 511 -23.44 -51.20 8.30
CA GLY A 511 -24.48 -50.66 7.40
C GLY A 511 -25.21 -49.44 8.00
N THR A 512 -26.04 -48.79 7.16
CA THR A 512 -26.79 -47.58 7.52
C THR A 512 -28.24 -47.83 7.91
N GLY A 513 -28.67 -49.08 8.00
CA GLY A 513 -30.04 -49.45 8.32
C GLY A 513 -30.25 -49.79 9.80
N VAL A 514 -31.44 -49.49 10.30
CA VAL A 514 -31.90 -50.01 11.60
C VAL A 514 -32.33 -51.45 11.38
N VAL A 515 -31.53 -52.41 11.87
CA VAL A 515 -31.90 -53.82 11.88
C VAL A 515 -32.51 -54.13 13.25
N PRO A 516 -33.81 -54.43 13.34
CA PRO A 516 -34.38 -54.87 14.62
C PRO A 516 -33.79 -56.24 14.94
N GLU A 517 -33.07 -56.35 16.05
CA GLU A 517 -32.69 -57.65 16.59
C GLU A 517 -33.96 -58.34 17.10
N SER A 518 -34.41 -59.37 16.39
CA SER A 518 -35.46 -60.26 16.90
C SER A 518 -34.84 -61.15 17.96
N SER A 519 -35.14 -60.85 19.24
CA SER A 519 -34.93 -61.79 20.32
C SER A 519 -35.94 -62.96 20.20
N TYR A 520 -35.56 -64.00 19.50
CA TYR A 520 -36.19 -65.29 19.71
C TYR A 520 -35.27 -66.16 20.60
N SER A 521 -35.69 -66.31 21.86
CA SER A 521 -35.25 -67.37 22.73
C SER A 521 -35.83 -68.68 22.32
#